data_bb06bbc2de9313f7df574cdba02f6c57
#
_entry.id   bb06bbc2de9313f7df574cdba02f6c57
#
_cell.length_a   1.000
_cell.length_b   1.000
_cell.length_c   1.000
_cell.angle_alpha   90.00
_cell.angle_beta   90.00
_cell.angle_gamma   90.00
#
_symmetry.space_group_name_H-M   'P 1'
#
loop_
_entity.id
_entity.type
_entity.pdbx_description
1 polymer ?
#
loop_
_entity_poly.entity_id
_entity_poly.type
_entity_poly.pdbx_seq_one_letter_code
_entity_poly.pdbx_strand_id
1 'polypeptide(L)'
;MNHAPGKRQNRLAQTLGSAPAPPDLIQHTIFPMHIMQLGISAPFAKSSPVVNIPVTYRRYKYYMKCDVHVHSEYSGRCVSPAFLRRVCRESYSAAEQVYATLKTRGMDLVTLTDHDSIEGAEELRRHEDFFASEEVTCRMPSGTTVHIGVYDLTESQHIGIQSRRNDLESLIAHLKEQRLFFAVNHVFSSLTGRRVLEDFDWFISGFPAFETRNGHMLASNNRGAARLARWTRKVGLGGSDGHTLASIGTTYTVVPGARNKQEFLAGLRSGRGRVRGQSGSYWKLMRDVFLISLEMMHDKRWTMLLAPLAVMIPPVILTNYCKEVFFGRYWMRSVTRAYGGAGQVPVWRGGAASGESPA
;
A
#
# COMPACT_ATOMS: atom_id res chain seq x y z
N MET A 1 -12.23 17.01 66.06
CA MET A 1 -11.80 15.70 66.51
C MET A 1 -11.08 15.04 65.33
N ASN A 2 -9.77 15.29 65.15
CA ASN A 2 -8.60 14.51 65.55
C ASN A 2 -8.75 13.03 65.10
N HIS A 3 -7.99 12.56 64.06
CA HIS A 3 -6.60 12.12 64.10
C HIS A 3 -6.07 11.77 62.72
N ALA A 4 -4.97 12.35 62.34
CA ALA A 4 -3.86 11.78 61.53
C ALA A 4 -2.77 11.39 62.59
N PRO A 5 -1.57 10.85 62.21
CA PRO A 5 -1.03 10.12 61.06
C PRO A 5 -0.21 8.86 61.49
N GLY A 6 0.34 8.11 60.55
CA GLY A 6 1.23 6.98 60.84
C GLY A 6 2.30 6.75 59.75
N LYS A 7 3.42 7.44 59.85
CA LYS A 7 4.68 7.13 59.12
C LYS A 7 5.20 5.75 59.53
N ARG A 8 5.72 4.96 58.62
CA ARG A 8 6.88 4.09 58.83
C ARG A 8 7.86 4.19 57.66
N GLN A 9 8.94 4.77 57.99
CA GLN A 9 10.20 4.74 57.26
C GLN A 9 11.06 3.55 57.70
N ASN A 10 11.87 3.11 56.72
CA ASN A 10 13.26 2.62 56.86
C ASN A 10 13.54 1.17 57.28
N ARG A 11 14.27 0.59 56.42
CA ARG A 11 15.60 -0.08 56.48
C ARG A 11 15.55 -1.44 55.76
N LEU A 12 16.35 -1.54 54.71
CA LEU A 12 17.57 -2.32 54.73
C LEU A 12 18.37 -2.07 53.42
N ALA A 13 19.44 -1.38 53.59
CA ALA A 13 20.52 -1.34 52.64
C ALA A 13 21.51 -2.47 52.95
N GLN A 14 22.25 -2.86 51.91
CA GLN A 14 23.48 -3.65 51.96
C GLN A 14 23.34 -5.17 51.96
N THR A 15 23.53 -5.77 50.77
CA THR A 15 24.63 -6.72 50.59
C THR A 15 25.08 -6.69 49.12
N LEU A 16 26.31 -6.24 48.92
CA LEU A 16 27.06 -6.31 47.69
C LEU A 16 27.42 -7.77 47.41
N GLY A 17 26.93 -8.28 46.28
CA GLY A 17 27.34 -9.56 45.71
C GLY A 17 27.61 -9.33 44.23
N SER A 18 28.87 -9.33 43.87
CA SER A 18 29.37 -9.25 42.49
C SER A 18 28.78 -10.33 41.61
N ALA A 19 28.01 -9.93 40.59
CA ALA A 19 27.57 -10.81 39.50
C ALA A 19 28.75 -11.00 38.51
N PRO A 20 28.99 -12.24 38.04
CA PRO A 20 29.97 -12.51 37.01
C PRO A 20 29.53 -11.97 35.63
N ALA A 21 30.50 -11.55 34.84
CA ALA A 21 30.36 -11.08 33.47
C ALA A 21 29.67 -12.13 32.59
N PRO A 22 28.88 -11.73 31.57
CA PRO A 22 28.30 -12.67 30.63
C PRO A 22 29.40 -13.25 29.73
N PRO A 23 29.27 -14.54 29.34
CA PRO A 23 30.21 -15.16 28.44
C PRO A 23 30.07 -14.62 27.02
N ASP A 24 31.25 -14.49 26.40
CA ASP A 24 31.50 -14.02 25.05
C ASP A 24 30.65 -14.69 23.96
N LEU A 25 30.29 -13.85 23.01
CA LEU A 25 30.11 -14.11 21.58
C LEU A 25 29.96 -15.58 21.14
N ILE A 26 28.72 -15.95 20.86
CA ILE A 26 28.48 -16.98 19.87
C ILE A 26 28.52 -16.31 18.50
N GLN A 27 29.64 -16.49 17.81
CA GLN A 27 29.77 -16.22 16.39
C GLN A 27 28.71 -17.06 15.64
N HIS A 28 27.70 -16.42 15.11
CA HIS A 28 26.82 -17.04 14.12
C HIS A 28 27.64 -17.32 12.87
N THR A 29 28.10 -18.55 12.77
CA THR A 29 28.64 -19.12 11.55
C THR A 29 27.57 -19.06 10.48
N ILE A 30 27.76 -18.15 9.55
CA ILE A 30 26.97 -18.09 8.30
C ILE A 30 27.36 -19.36 7.53
N PHE A 31 26.48 -20.33 7.48
CA PHE A 31 26.57 -21.44 6.54
C PHE A 31 26.25 -20.89 5.14
N PRO A 32 27.15 -20.94 4.19
CA PRO A 32 26.80 -20.68 2.80
C PRO A 32 25.95 -21.86 2.32
N MET A 33 24.68 -21.61 2.06
CA MET A 33 23.86 -22.52 1.28
C MET A 33 24.44 -22.60 -0.14
N HIS A 34 25.23 -23.65 -0.39
CA HIS A 34 25.54 -24.08 -1.75
C HIS A 34 24.23 -24.45 -2.45
N ILE A 35 23.71 -23.51 -3.23
CA ILE A 35 22.69 -23.82 -4.23
C ILE A 35 23.39 -24.69 -5.27
N MET A 36 23.05 -25.98 -5.28
CA MET A 36 23.38 -26.87 -6.39
C MET A 36 22.91 -26.22 -7.68
N GLN A 37 23.86 -25.77 -8.49
CA GLN A 37 23.66 -25.40 -9.87
C GLN A 37 23.23 -26.65 -10.65
N LEU A 38 21.94 -26.93 -10.72
CA LEU A 38 21.40 -27.72 -11.81
C LEU A 38 21.47 -26.84 -13.06
N GLY A 39 22.46 -27.18 -13.91
CA GLY A 39 22.66 -26.54 -15.20
C GLY A 39 21.46 -26.76 -16.13
N ILE A 40 20.49 -25.88 -16.03
CA ILE A 40 19.49 -25.68 -17.07
C ILE A 40 19.86 -24.35 -17.73
N SER A 41 20.61 -24.45 -18.82
CA SER A 41 20.85 -23.33 -19.72
C SER A 41 19.52 -22.87 -20.29
N ALA A 42 18.95 -21.82 -19.71
CA ALA A 42 17.85 -21.09 -20.30
C ALA A 42 18.40 -20.13 -21.36
N PRO A 43 18.04 -20.29 -22.64
CA PRO A 43 18.34 -19.30 -23.66
C PRO A 43 17.27 -18.22 -23.57
N PHE A 44 17.54 -17.11 -22.93
CA PHE A 44 16.83 -15.82 -23.14
C PHE A 44 17.32 -14.77 -22.12
N ALA A 45 18.62 -14.48 -22.18
CA ALA A 45 19.10 -13.18 -21.74
C ALA A 45 18.93 -12.21 -22.92
N LYS A 46 17.71 -11.77 -23.21
CA LYS A 46 17.51 -10.53 -23.93
C LYS A 46 17.80 -9.39 -22.95
N SER A 47 18.90 -8.67 -23.21
CA SER A 47 19.29 -7.42 -22.60
C SER A 47 18.05 -6.60 -22.26
N SER A 48 17.88 -6.28 -20.98
CA SER A 48 16.87 -5.30 -20.53
C SER A 48 17.08 -4.05 -21.38
N PRO A 49 16.05 -3.53 -22.04
CA PRO A 49 16.20 -2.29 -22.81
C PRO A 49 16.63 -1.21 -21.82
N VAL A 50 17.77 -0.59 -22.07
CA VAL A 50 18.16 0.66 -21.44
C VAL A 50 16.97 1.58 -21.60
N VAL A 51 16.29 1.87 -20.47
CA VAL A 51 15.12 2.75 -20.46
C VAL A 51 15.64 4.12 -20.88
N ASN A 52 15.50 4.44 -22.15
CA ASN A 52 15.74 5.79 -22.66
C ASN A 52 14.84 6.74 -21.87
N ILE A 53 15.42 7.45 -20.92
CA ILE A 53 14.74 8.50 -20.16
C ILE A 53 14.29 9.55 -21.17
N PRO A 54 12.96 9.77 -21.36
CA PRO A 54 12.49 10.71 -22.36
C PRO A 54 13.11 12.11 -22.14
N VAL A 55 13.40 12.79 -23.23
CA VAL A 55 14.04 14.13 -23.34
C VAL A 55 13.46 15.18 -22.39
N THR A 56 12.24 14.99 -21.87
CA THR A 56 11.57 15.90 -20.92
C THR A 56 12.22 15.99 -19.53
N TYR A 57 13.06 15.02 -19.12
CA TYR A 57 13.78 15.08 -17.83
C TYR A 57 14.95 16.06 -17.83
N ARG A 58 15.48 16.44 -18.99
CA ARG A 58 16.59 17.41 -19.09
C ARG A 58 16.27 18.81 -18.56
N ARG A 59 14.97 19.12 -18.31
CA ARG A 59 14.55 20.46 -17.86
C ARG A 59 14.62 20.66 -16.34
N TYR A 60 14.70 19.57 -15.56
CA TYR A 60 14.77 19.64 -14.09
C TYR A 60 16.09 19.08 -13.60
N LYS A 61 16.84 19.89 -12.85
CA LYS A 61 18.11 19.50 -12.25
C LYS A 61 17.91 18.49 -11.09
N TYR A 62 16.72 18.55 -10.45
CA TYR A 62 16.37 17.74 -9.31
C TYR A 62 15.05 17.01 -9.54
N TYR A 63 14.87 15.90 -8.88
CA TYR A 63 13.62 15.13 -8.78
C TYR A 63 13.67 14.25 -7.55
N MET A 64 12.52 13.90 -7.01
CA MET A 64 12.42 12.93 -5.92
C MET A 64 11.49 11.78 -6.31
N LYS A 65 11.84 10.57 -5.87
CA LYS A 65 11.13 9.32 -6.09
C LYS A 65 10.61 8.76 -4.78
N CYS A 66 9.38 8.26 -4.79
CA CYS A 66 8.77 7.53 -3.70
C CYS A 66 7.85 6.44 -4.26
N ASP A 67 7.96 5.23 -3.72
CA ASP A 67 6.93 4.22 -3.87
C ASP A 67 5.82 4.56 -2.88
N VAL A 68 4.67 5.00 -3.39
CA VAL A 68 3.59 5.55 -2.56
C VAL A 68 2.52 4.50 -2.20
N HIS A 69 2.79 3.21 -2.47
CA HIS A 69 1.90 2.11 -2.11
C HIS A 69 2.71 0.86 -1.78
N VAL A 70 2.98 0.66 -0.51
CA VAL A 70 3.88 -0.40 0.00
C VAL A 70 3.37 -0.93 1.33
N HIS A 71 3.45 -2.24 1.52
CA HIS A 71 2.98 -2.94 2.69
C HIS A 71 4.10 -3.60 3.49
N SER A 72 3.97 -3.55 4.82
CA SER A 72 4.83 -4.24 5.77
C SER A 72 4.09 -5.36 6.49
N GLU A 73 4.73 -6.01 7.45
CA GLU A 73 4.12 -7.05 8.29
C GLU A 73 2.94 -6.56 9.15
N TYR A 74 2.73 -5.25 9.24
CA TYR A 74 1.61 -4.62 9.94
C TYR A 74 0.35 -4.48 9.08
N SER A 75 0.41 -4.88 7.80
CA SER A 75 -0.70 -4.74 6.84
C SER A 75 -1.88 -5.71 7.05
N GLY A 76 -1.83 -6.50 8.11
CA GLY A 76 -2.95 -7.38 8.42
C GLY A 76 -2.83 -8.79 7.84
N ARG A 77 -3.97 -9.42 7.54
CA ARG A 77 -4.04 -10.84 7.19
C ARG A 77 -4.69 -11.05 5.83
N CYS A 78 -4.20 -12.06 5.12
CA CYS A 78 -4.73 -12.48 3.82
C CYS A 78 -6.26 -12.59 3.84
N VAL A 79 -6.91 -11.97 2.87
CA VAL A 79 -8.38 -12.00 2.73
C VAL A 79 -8.85 -13.28 2.07
N SER A 80 -8.07 -13.86 1.17
CA SER A 80 -8.42 -15.02 0.37
C SER A 80 -7.23 -15.98 0.19
N PRO A 81 -7.44 -17.29 0.31
CA PRO A 81 -8.69 -17.95 0.67
C PRO A 81 -9.00 -17.84 2.18
N ALA A 82 -10.28 -17.83 2.52
CA ALA A 82 -10.75 -17.51 3.88
C ALA A 82 -10.17 -18.42 4.99
N PHE A 83 -9.85 -19.68 4.68
CA PHE A 83 -9.26 -20.61 5.67
C PHE A 83 -7.82 -20.22 6.06
N LEU A 84 -7.08 -19.52 5.19
CA LEU A 84 -5.74 -19.03 5.49
C LEU A 84 -5.74 -17.72 6.29
N ARG A 85 -6.86 -17.01 6.38
CA ARG A 85 -6.96 -15.71 7.08
C ARG A 85 -6.40 -15.73 8.51
N ARG A 86 -6.51 -16.87 9.21
CA ARG A 86 -6.03 -16.98 10.61
C ARG A 86 -4.52 -17.22 10.70
N VAL A 87 -3.87 -17.63 9.63
CA VAL A 87 -2.48 -18.09 9.63
C VAL A 87 -1.56 -17.34 8.69
N CYS A 88 -2.08 -16.80 7.59
CA CYS A 88 -1.32 -16.08 6.59
C CYS A 88 -1.47 -14.57 6.78
N ARG A 89 -0.33 -13.86 6.84
CA ARG A 89 -0.28 -12.40 6.72
C ARG A 89 -0.24 -11.99 5.26
N GLU A 90 -0.64 -10.76 4.95
CA GLU A 90 -0.50 -10.22 3.60
C GLU A 90 0.96 -9.95 3.26
N SER A 91 1.73 -9.47 4.23
CA SER A 91 3.18 -9.28 4.13
C SER A 91 3.88 -9.80 5.39
N TYR A 92 5.11 -10.29 5.23
CA TYR A 92 6.02 -10.71 6.29
C TYR A 92 7.26 -9.81 6.36
N SER A 93 7.30 -8.75 5.55
CA SER A 93 8.45 -7.86 5.47
C SER A 93 8.43 -6.87 6.64
N ALA A 94 9.43 -6.94 7.53
CA ALA A 94 9.56 -5.98 8.62
C ALA A 94 9.70 -4.55 8.08
N ALA A 95 9.15 -3.56 8.78
CA ALA A 95 9.13 -2.16 8.34
C ALA A 95 10.53 -1.64 7.98
N GLU A 96 11.55 -1.95 8.79
CA GLU A 96 12.95 -1.59 8.52
C GLU A 96 13.53 -2.26 7.28
N GLN A 97 13.15 -3.50 6.99
CA GLN A 97 13.60 -4.19 5.78
C GLN A 97 12.97 -3.56 4.53
N VAL A 98 11.71 -3.15 4.63
CA VAL A 98 11.02 -2.39 3.56
C VAL A 98 11.75 -1.07 3.32
N TYR A 99 12.03 -0.30 4.38
CA TYR A 99 12.78 0.95 4.30
C TYR A 99 14.14 0.76 3.61
N ALA A 100 14.96 -0.16 4.12
CA ALA A 100 16.29 -0.43 3.58
C ALA A 100 16.24 -0.87 2.09
N THR A 101 15.25 -1.69 1.73
CA THR A 101 15.06 -2.15 0.34
C THR A 101 14.67 -1.00 -0.57
N LEU A 102 13.77 -0.12 -0.16
CA LEU A 102 13.37 1.05 -0.94
C LEU A 102 14.55 2.01 -1.13
N LYS A 103 15.35 2.25 -0.10
CA LYS A 103 16.58 3.06 -0.20
C LYS A 103 17.58 2.44 -1.17
N THR A 104 17.83 1.13 -1.09
CA THR A 104 18.71 0.40 -2.01
C THR A 104 18.21 0.50 -3.46
N ARG A 105 16.90 0.57 -3.69
CA ARG A 105 16.28 0.79 -5.01
C ARG A 105 16.25 2.25 -5.45
N GLY A 106 16.89 3.12 -4.67
CA GLY A 106 17.07 4.54 -5.00
C GLY A 106 15.80 5.38 -4.82
N MET A 107 14.92 5.01 -3.89
CA MET A 107 13.85 5.90 -3.45
C MET A 107 14.44 7.01 -2.59
N ASP A 108 14.09 8.25 -2.90
CA ASP A 108 14.55 9.43 -2.14
C ASP A 108 13.74 9.58 -0.86
N LEU A 109 12.43 9.29 -0.93
CA LEU A 109 11.52 9.26 0.20
C LEU A 109 10.92 7.87 0.35
N VAL A 110 10.55 7.53 1.60
CA VAL A 110 9.91 6.27 1.96
C VAL A 110 8.58 6.54 2.67
N THR A 111 7.59 5.71 2.41
CA THR A 111 6.34 5.63 3.16
C THR A 111 5.89 4.19 3.27
N LEU A 112 5.03 3.90 4.22
CA LEU A 112 4.26 2.66 4.33
C LEU A 112 2.77 2.99 4.24
N THR A 113 2.02 2.09 3.63
CA THR A 113 0.57 2.21 3.45
C THR A 113 -0.12 0.93 3.91
N ASP A 114 0.23 0.46 5.10
CA ASP A 114 -0.38 -0.73 5.68
C ASP A 114 -1.90 -0.58 5.81
N HIS A 115 -2.62 -1.68 5.65
CA HIS A 115 -4.08 -1.68 5.72
C HIS A 115 -4.56 -1.30 7.12
N ASP A 116 -5.31 -0.19 7.20
CA ASP A 116 -5.99 0.29 8.42
C ASP A 116 -5.07 0.43 9.64
N SER A 117 -3.76 0.60 9.43
CA SER A 117 -2.72 0.66 10.47
C SER A 117 -1.61 1.64 10.11
N ILE A 118 -1.04 2.25 11.15
CA ILE A 118 0.19 3.06 11.06
C ILE A 118 1.31 2.49 11.95
N GLU A 119 1.15 1.29 12.51
CA GLU A 119 2.13 0.71 13.42
C GLU A 119 3.52 0.61 12.79
N GLY A 120 3.62 0.09 11.55
CA GLY A 120 4.88 0.06 10.81
C GLY A 120 5.42 1.45 10.48
N ALA A 121 4.54 2.43 10.28
CA ALA A 121 4.95 3.81 10.05
C ALA A 121 5.53 4.46 11.31
N GLU A 122 5.03 4.13 12.51
CA GLU A 122 5.57 4.63 13.78
C GLU A 122 7.01 4.18 14.01
N GLU A 123 7.37 2.93 13.64
CA GLU A 123 8.75 2.44 13.73
C GLU A 123 9.72 3.26 12.87
N LEU A 124 9.25 3.77 11.72
CA LEU A 124 10.07 4.50 10.75
C LEU A 124 10.09 6.02 10.95
N ARG A 125 9.33 6.58 11.91
CA ARG A 125 9.25 8.04 12.13
C ARG A 125 10.60 8.72 12.42
N ARG A 126 11.59 7.96 12.87
CA ARG A 126 12.93 8.48 13.12
C ARG A 126 13.70 8.87 11.86
N HIS A 127 13.29 8.38 10.69
CA HIS A 127 13.95 8.69 9.42
C HIS A 127 13.40 10.01 8.85
N GLU A 128 14.27 10.98 8.57
CA GLU A 128 13.90 12.32 8.07
C GLU A 128 13.25 12.25 6.68
N ASP A 129 13.60 11.25 5.89
CA ASP A 129 13.09 11.00 4.55
C ASP A 129 11.86 10.06 4.53
N PHE A 130 11.26 9.84 5.69
CA PHE A 130 10.02 9.10 5.87
C PHE A 130 8.81 10.01 6.10
N PHE A 131 7.63 9.59 5.67
CA PHE A 131 6.32 10.15 6.05
C PHE A 131 5.28 9.04 6.23
N ALA A 132 4.45 9.16 7.25
CA ALA A 132 3.44 8.17 7.57
C ALA A 132 2.27 8.25 6.58
N SER A 133 1.81 7.09 6.12
CA SER A 133 0.64 6.95 5.27
C SER A 133 -0.09 5.66 5.67
N GLU A 134 -1.31 5.48 5.18
CA GLU A 134 -2.05 4.23 5.35
C GLU A 134 -2.93 3.95 4.13
N GLU A 135 -3.27 2.68 3.91
CA GLU A 135 -4.33 2.28 3.00
C GLU A 135 -5.59 1.94 3.79
N VAL A 136 -6.59 2.82 3.69
CA VAL A 136 -7.84 2.70 4.43
C VAL A 136 -8.82 1.81 3.67
N THR A 137 -9.31 0.76 4.32
CA THR A 137 -10.41 -0.07 3.81
C THR A 137 -11.74 0.58 4.18
N CYS A 138 -12.39 1.21 3.21
CA CYS A 138 -13.62 1.98 3.44
C CYS A 138 -14.84 1.32 2.80
N ARG A 139 -15.99 1.41 3.49
CA ARG A 139 -17.26 0.94 2.97
C ARG A 139 -17.95 2.04 2.16
N MET A 140 -18.33 1.68 0.93
CA MET A 140 -19.09 2.54 0.02
C MET A 140 -20.60 2.59 0.38
N PRO A 141 -21.33 3.63 0.01
CA PRO A 141 -22.79 3.67 0.18
C PRO A 141 -23.53 2.53 -0.51
N SER A 142 -22.98 2.02 -1.62
CA SER A 142 -23.48 0.83 -2.34
C SER A 142 -23.31 -0.48 -1.57
N GLY A 143 -22.62 -0.47 -0.40
CA GLY A 143 -22.23 -1.64 0.35
C GLY A 143 -20.99 -2.35 -0.19
N THR A 144 -20.37 -1.84 -1.26
CA THR A 144 -19.07 -2.33 -1.77
C THR A 144 -17.93 -1.80 -0.91
N THR A 145 -16.70 -2.24 -1.18
CA THR A 145 -15.50 -1.79 -0.46
C THR A 145 -14.57 -1.04 -1.41
N VAL A 146 -13.87 -0.04 -0.90
CA VAL A 146 -12.82 0.70 -1.62
C VAL A 146 -11.59 0.82 -0.75
N HIS A 147 -10.41 0.79 -1.35
CA HIS A 147 -9.15 1.11 -0.71
C HIS A 147 -8.73 2.54 -1.05
N ILE A 148 -8.33 3.28 -0.02
CA ILE A 148 -8.01 4.70 -0.10
C ILE A 148 -6.61 4.92 0.47
N GLY A 149 -5.65 5.29 -0.37
CA GLY A 149 -4.34 5.73 0.10
C GLY A 149 -4.46 7.12 0.72
N VAL A 150 -4.03 7.30 1.96
CA VAL A 150 -3.97 8.57 2.67
C VAL A 150 -2.53 8.88 3.05
N TYR A 151 -2.05 10.07 2.71
CA TYR A 151 -0.63 10.38 2.71
C TYR A 151 -0.27 11.51 3.66
N ASP A 152 0.87 11.34 4.38
CA ASP A 152 1.48 12.32 5.30
C ASP A 152 0.53 12.67 6.44
N LEU A 153 0.15 11.69 7.22
CA LEU A 153 -0.80 11.79 8.32
C LEU A 153 -0.13 11.65 9.69
N THR A 154 -0.81 12.15 10.70
CA THR A 154 -0.45 12.02 12.11
C THR A 154 -1.27 10.91 12.77
N GLU A 155 -0.87 10.46 13.98
CA GLU A 155 -1.61 9.49 14.78
C GLU A 155 -3.05 9.96 15.08
N SER A 156 -3.24 11.23 15.45
CA SER A 156 -4.58 11.77 15.71
C SER A 156 -5.47 11.76 14.47
N GLN A 157 -4.89 12.00 13.29
CA GLN A 157 -5.60 11.90 12.02
C GLN A 157 -5.95 10.45 11.68
N HIS A 158 -5.04 9.48 11.93
CA HIS A 158 -5.32 8.06 11.81
C HIS A 158 -6.53 7.64 12.66
N ILE A 159 -6.57 8.01 13.95
CA ILE A 159 -7.71 7.73 14.83
C ILE A 159 -9.02 8.30 14.25
N GLY A 160 -8.97 9.55 13.77
CA GLY A 160 -10.10 10.19 13.10
C GLY A 160 -10.57 9.48 11.84
N ILE A 161 -9.66 8.95 11.04
CA ILE A 161 -9.91 8.16 9.83
C ILE A 161 -10.55 6.82 10.20
N GLN A 162 -9.96 6.07 11.12
CA GLN A 162 -10.44 4.75 11.51
C GLN A 162 -11.86 4.78 12.10
N SER A 163 -12.21 5.84 12.81
CA SER A 163 -13.58 6.02 13.34
C SER A 163 -14.65 6.25 12.24
N ARG A 164 -14.24 6.62 11.02
CA ARG A 164 -15.13 6.98 9.89
C ARG A 164 -15.06 6.03 8.70
N ARG A 165 -14.19 5.04 8.70
CA ARG A 165 -13.98 4.16 7.53
C ARG A 165 -15.19 3.31 7.11
N ASN A 166 -16.22 3.23 7.96
CA ASN A 166 -17.47 2.54 7.61
C ASN A 166 -18.46 3.44 6.86
N ASP A 167 -18.13 4.72 6.66
CA ASP A 167 -18.95 5.72 5.97
C ASP A 167 -18.06 6.60 5.08
N LEU A 168 -18.12 6.35 3.78
CA LEU A 168 -17.28 7.05 2.80
C LEU A 168 -17.51 8.56 2.79
N GLU A 169 -18.75 9.02 2.94
CA GLU A 169 -19.08 10.44 2.90
C GLU A 169 -18.45 11.16 4.10
N SER A 170 -18.64 10.62 5.30
CA SER A 170 -18.03 11.11 6.53
C SER A 170 -16.50 11.10 6.45
N LEU A 171 -15.93 10.01 5.90
CA LEU A 171 -14.48 9.90 5.74
C LEU A 171 -13.94 10.97 4.77
N ILE A 172 -14.53 11.13 3.58
CA ILE A 172 -14.09 12.13 2.60
C ILE A 172 -14.22 13.55 3.17
N ALA A 173 -15.30 13.86 3.90
CA ALA A 173 -15.48 15.15 4.55
C ALA A 173 -14.33 15.41 5.55
N HIS A 174 -14.04 14.43 6.39
CA HIS A 174 -12.94 14.51 7.37
C HIS A 174 -11.57 14.68 6.70
N LEU A 175 -11.24 13.89 5.67
CA LEU A 175 -9.98 14.00 4.94
C LEU A 175 -9.79 15.40 4.33
N LYS A 176 -10.86 16.00 3.80
CA LYS A 176 -10.86 17.36 3.25
C LYS A 176 -10.69 18.41 4.34
N GLU A 177 -11.41 18.30 5.46
CA GLU A 177 -11.29 19.17 6.62
C GLU A 177 -9.86 19.19 7.17
N GLN A 178 -9.26 18.00 7.31
CA GLN A 178 -7.88 17.81 7.76
C GLN A 178 -6.84 18.17 6.70
N ARG A 179 -7.26 18.57 5.49
CA ARG A 179 -6.38 18.89 4.34
C ARG A 179 -5.42 17.77 3.98
N LEU A 180 -5.80 16.52 4.25
CA LEU A 180 -5.03 15.35 3.87
C LEU A 180 -5.09 15.13 2.36
N PHE A 181 -4.00 14.64 1.79
CA PHE A 181 -4.00 14.20 0.39
C PHE A 181 -4.32 12.72 0.35
N PHE A 182 -5.27 12.34 -0.51
CA PHE A 182 -5.73 10.96 -0.62
C PHE A 182 -6.08 10.59 -2.05
N ALA A 183 -6.05 9.29 -2.33
CA ALA A 183 -6.33 8.74 -3.65
C ALA A 183 -7.16 7.46 -3.54
N VAL A 184 -7.99 7.19 -4.54
CA VAL A 184 -8.57 5.85 -4.66
C VAL A 184 -7.56 4.91 -5.31
N ASN A 185 -7.32 3.76 -4.67
CA ASN A 185 -6.36 2.75 -5.13
C ASN A 185 -7.04 1.76 -6.08
N HIS A 186 -6.26 1.16 -6.98
CA HIS A 186 -6.59 0.07 -7.91
C HIS A 186 -8.07 0.00 -8.36
N VAL A 187 -8.60 1.13 -8.85
CA VAL A 187 -10.03 1.39 -9.20
C VAL A 187 -10.68 0.27 -10.02
N PHE A 188 -9.92 -0.36 -10.95
CA PHE A 188 -10.40 -1.42 -11.82
C PHE A 188 -9.97 -2.81 -11.38
N SER A 189 -9.81 -3.03 -10.06
CA SER A 189 -9.49 -4.33 -9.47
C SER A 189 -10.71 -4.98 -8.81
N SER A 190 -10.77 -6.30 -8.86
CA SER A 190 -11.74 -7.11 -8.14
C SER A 190 -11.31 -7.45 -6.71
N LEU A 191 -10.14 -7.00 -6.26
CA LEU A 191 -9.61 -7.27 -4.91
C LEU A 191 -10.56 -6.79 -3.81
N THR A 192 -11.17 -5.63 -4.01
CA THR A 192 -12.16 -5.06 -3.08
C THR A 192 -13.59 -5.62 -3.30
N GLY A 193 -13.73 -6.66 -4.10
CA GLY A 193 -15.00 -7.36 -4.32
C GLY A 193 -15.86 -6.78 -5.44
N ARG A 194 -17.16 -6.70 -5.20
CA ARG A 194 -18.11 -6.22 -6.19
C ARG A 194 -17.95 -4.71 -6.41
N ARG A 195 -18.47 -4.24 -7.55
CA ARG A 195 -18.56 -2.83 -7.92
C ARG A 195 -19.95 -2.57 -8.51
N VAL A 196 -20.45 -1.35 -8.36
CA VAL A 196 -21.63 -0.85 -9.07
C VAL A 196 -21.26 0.44 -9.81
N LEU A 197 -22.08 0.90 -10.72
CA LEU A 197 -21.74 2.07 -11.54
C LEU A 197 -21.67 3.36 -10.69
N GLU A 198 -22.53 3.45 -9.69
CA GLU A 198 -22.62 4.56 -8.73
C GLU A 198 -21.32 4.74 -7.92
N ASP A 199 -20.53 3.68 -7.75
CA ASP A 199 -19.22 3.80 -7.10
C ASP A 199 -18.30 4.74 -7.89
N PHE A 200 -18.42 4.76 -9.21
CA PHE A 200 -17.60 5.63 -10.06
C PHE A 200 -18.03 7.11 -9.97
N ASP A 201 -19.27 7.41 -9.63
CA ASP A 201 -19.69 8.79 -9.31
C ASP A 201 -18.93 9.30 -8.10
N TRP A 202 -18.80 8.47 -7.05
CA TRP A 202 -18.01 8.78 -5.87
C TRP A 202 -16.51 8.94 -6.21
N PHE A 203 -15.96 8.05 -7.01
CA PHE A 203 -14.55 8.15 -7.41
C PHE A 203 -14.28 9.43 -8.19
N ILE A 204 -15.13 9.77 -9.13
CA ILE A 204 -14.99 10.96 -9.98
C ILE A 204 -15.19 12.25 -9.20
N SER A 205 -16.19 12.32 -8.32
CA SER A 205 -16.55 13.54 -7.60
C SER A 205 -15.83 13.73 -6.27
N GLY A 206 -15.64 12.66 -5.52
CA GLY A 206 -15.13 12.68 -4.14
C GLY A 206 -13.61 12.75 -4.03
N PHE A 207 -12.87 12.11 -4.96
CA PHE A 207 -11.44 11.93 -4.83
C PHE A 207 -10.62 12.94 -5.65
N PRO A 208 -9.53 13.49 -5.09
CA PRO A 208 -8.62 14.38 -5.81
C PRO A 208 -7.65 13.62 -6.72
N ALA A 209 -7.38 12.34 -6.43
CA ALA A 209 -6.38 11.54 -7.10
C ALA A 209 -6.81 10.09 -7.31
N PHE A 210 -6.20 9.45 -8.31
CA PHE A 210 -6.30 8.02 -8.59
C PHE A 210 -4.94 7.36 -8.62
N GLU A 211 -4.86 6.13 -8.13
CA GLU A 211 -3.73 5.28 -8.44
C GLU A 211 -3.83 4.82 -9.90
N THR A 212 -2.99 5.41 -10.75
CA THR A 212 -3.01 5.19 -12.22
C THR A 212 -2.08 4.08 -12.67
N ARG A 213 -1.16 3.68 -11.81
CA ARG A 213 -0.32 2.50 -12.01
C ARG A 213 -0.01 1.87 -10.66
N ASN A 214 -0.46 0.65 -10.52
CA ASN A 214 -0.20 -0.23 -9.40
C ASN A 214 0.66 -1.39 -9.90
N GLY A 215 1.72 -1.72 -9.16
CA GLY A 215 2.69 -2.74 -9.55
C GLY A 215 2.15 -4.17 -9.52
N HIS A 216 1.05 -4.43 -8.81
CA HIS A 216 0.34 -5.71 -8.80
C HIS A 216 -0.81 -5.78 -9.81
N MET A 217 -1.34 -4.62 -10.24
CA MET A 217 -2.44 -4.57 -11.19
C MET A 217 -1.98 -4.79 -12.62
N LEU A 218 -2.85 -5.42 -13.41
CA LEU A 218 -2.59 -5.68 -14.82
C LEU A 218 -2.41 -4.38 -15.61
N ALA A 219 -1.56 -4.42 -16.63
CA ALA A 219 -1.31 -3.27 -17.49
C ALA A 219 -2.59 -2.72 -18.16
N SER A 220 -3.59 -3.57 -18.44
CA SER A 220 -4.91 -3.14 -18.93
C SER A 220 -5.66 -2.29 -17.91
N ASN A 221 -5.69 -2.73 -16.64
CA ASN A 221 -6.40 -2.06 -15.55
C ASN A 221 -5.72 -0.72 -15.22
N ASN A 222 -4.39 -0.70 -15.17
CA ASN A 222 -3.59 0.53 -15.03
C ASN A 222 -3.86 1.53 -16.16
N ARG A 223 -3.93 1.07 -17.43
CA ARG A 223 -4.30 1.95 -18.56
C ARG A 223 -5.71 2.51 -18.40
N GLY A 224 -6.65 1.71 -17.90
CA GLY A 224 -8.01 2.14 -17.59
C GLY A 224 -8.03 3.25 -16.55
N ALA A 225 -7.35 3.05 -15.41
CA ALA A 225 -7.23 4.03 -14.34
C ALA A 225 -6.57 5.33 -14.83
N ALA A 226 -5.48 5.24 -15.60
CA ALA A 226 -4.81 6.39 -16.18
C ALA A 226 -5.69 7.15 -17.19
N ARG A 227 -6.55 6.44 -17.95
CA ARG A 227 -7.53 7.07 -18.86
C ARG A 227 -8.61 7.81 -18.05
N LEU A 228 -9.17 7.17 -17.01
CA LEU A 228 -10.17 7.78 -16.13
C LEU A 228 -9.61 9.03 -15.47
N ALA A 229 -8.42 8.97 -14.87
CA ALA A 229 -7.77 10.10 -14.24
C ALA A 229 -7.58 11.29 -15.20
N ARG A 230 -7.07 11.06 -16.42
CA ARG A 230 -6.92 12.11 -17.44
C ARG A 230 -8.26 12.72 -17.82
N TRP A 231 -9.26 11.89 -18.03
CA TRP A 231 -10.59 12.30 -18.46
C TRP A 231 -11.29 13.16 -17.42
N THR A 232 -11.17 12.76 -16.15
CA THR A 232 -11.76 13.48 -15.02
C THR A 232 -10.83 14.56 -14.43
N ARG A 233 -9.67 14.80 -15.05
CA ARG A 233 -8.64 15.77 -14.63
C ARG A 233 -8.16 15.54 -13.19
N LYS A 234 -8.07 14.28 -12.78
CA LYS A 234 -7.57 13.92 -11.45
C LYS A 234 -6.07 13.67 -11.48
N VAL A 235 -5.45 13.85 -10.32
CA VAL A 235 -4.02 13.56 -10.14
C VAL A 235 -3.78 12.06 -10.29
N GLY A 236 -2.71 11.69 -10.97
CA GLY A 236 -2.27 10.30 -11.09
C GLY A 236 -1.11 9.99 -10.15
N LEU A 237 -1.26 8.92 -9.37
CA LEU A 237 -0.22 8.34 -8.53
C LEU A 237 0.16 6.95 -9.02
N GLY A 238 1.25 6.39 -8.48
CA GLY A 238 1.59 4.99 -8.68
C GLY A 238 2.54 4.48 -7.63
N GLY A 239 2.27 3.27 -7.18
CA GLY A 239 3.05 2.51 -6.23
C GLY A 239 3.12 1.03 -6.60
N SER A 240 3.99 0.30 -5.91
CA SER A 240 4.19 -1.13 -6.21
C SER A 240 3.06 -2.01 -5.72
N ASP A 241 2.35 -1.59 -4.69
CA ASP A 241 1.41 -2.43 -3.92
C ASP A 241 2.12 -3.71 -3.44
N GLY A 242 3.41 -3.51 -3.05
CA GLY A 242 4.33 -4.60 -2.81
C GLY A 242 4.15 -5.19 -1.42
N HIS A 243 3.92 -6.51 -1.36
CA HIS A 243 3.79 -7.30 -0.14
C HIS A 243 5.01 -8.18 0.13
N THR A 244 6.00 -8.13 -0.73
CA THR A 244 7.29 -8.84 -0.59
C THR A 244 8.45 -7.91 -0.89
N LEU A 245 9.60 -8.13 -0.28
CA LEU A 245 10.82 -7.36 -0.60
C LEU A 245 11.20 -7.43 -2.08
N ALA A 246 10.78 -8.49 -2.80
CA ALA A 246 11.00 -8.62 -4.23
C ALA A 246 10.16 -7.64 -5.07
N SER A 247 8.99 -7.22 -4.59
CA SER A 247 8.00 -6.42 -5.34
C SER A 247 8.02 -4.94 -5.02
N ILE A 248 8.38 -4.53 -3.79
CA ILE A 248 8.41 -3.12 -3.39
C ILE A 248 9.37 -2.30 -4.25
N GLY A 249 9.09 -1.03 -4.47
CA GLY A 249 9.93 -0.12 -5.25
C GLY A 249 9.98 -0.42 -6.75
N THR A 250 9.20 -1.39 -7.26
CA THR A 250 9.14 -1.71 -8.70
C THR A 250 8.24 -0.76 -9.49
N THR A 251 7.39 -0.03 -8.79
CA THR A 251 6.53 1.04 -9.31
C THR A 251 6.54 2.18 -8.31
N TYR A 252 6.64 3.41 -8.80
CA TYR A 252 6.82 4.57 -7.95
C TYR A 252 6.39 5.86 -8.65
N THR A 253 6.21 6.90 -7.86
CA THR A 253 5.93 8.25 -8.35
C THR A 253 7.17 9.12 -8.25
N VAL A 254 7.43 9.90 -9.30
CA VAL A 254 8.52 10.86 -9.40
C VAL A 254 7.95 12.27 -9.44
N VAL A 255 8.45 13.17 -8.61
CA VAL A 255 8.09 14.59 -8.66
C VAL A 255 9.29 15.39 -9.17
N PRO A 256 9.25 15.87 -10.43
CA PRO A 256 10.28 16.72 -10.98
C PRO A 256 10.36 18.06 -10.23
N GLY A 257 11.58 18.52 -9.96
CA GLY A 257 11.87 19.79 -9.28
C GLY A 257 11.82 19.72 -7.76
N ALA A 258 11.34 18.63 -7.16
CA ALA A 258 11.32 18.46 -5.71
C ALA A 258 12.73 18.17 -5.16
N ARG A 259 13.06 18.77 -4.00
CA ARG A 259 14.35 18.65 -3.31
C ARG A 259 14.22 18.13 -1.88
N ASN A 260 12.99 18.12 -1.35
CA ASN A 260 12.66 17.68 -0.01
C ASN A 260 11.24 17.09 0.04
N LYS A 261 10.89 16.54 1.20
CA LYS A 261 9.58 15.92 1.46
C LYS A 261 8.41 16.86 1.19
N GLN A 262 8.49 18.09 1.67
CA GLN A 262 7.43 19.09 1.53
C GLN A 262 7.17 19.45 0.06
N GLU A 263 8.24 19.65 -0.72
CA GLU A 263 8.15 19.92 -2.17
C GLU A 263 7.63 18.71 -2.94
N PHE A 264 7.97 17.49 -2.52
CA PHE A 264 7.43 16.25 -3.09
C PHE A 264 5.93 16.15 -2.85
N LEU A 265 5.46 16.28 -1.61
CA LEU A 265 4.04 16.21 -1.24
C LEU A 265 3.22 17.34 -1.91
N ALA A 266 3.76 18.56 -1.97
CA ALA A 266 3.15 19.64 -2.72
C ALA A 266 3.08 19.33 -4.23
N GLY A 267 4.11 18.67 -4.76
CA GLY A 267 4.15 18.21 -6.14
C GLY A 267 3.11 17.14 -6.45
N LEU A 268 2.87 16.21 -5.52
CA LEU A 268 1.77 15.24 -5.64
C LEU A 268 0.42 15.95 -5.70
N ARG A 269 0.13 16.79 -4.71
CA ARG A 269 -1.16 17.55 -4.62
C ARG A 269 -1.43 18.39 -5.86
N SER A 270 -0.40 18.97 -6.46
CA SER A 270 -0.51 19.80 -7.67
C SER A 270 -0.50 19.03 -9.00
N GLY A 271 -0.46 17.68 -8.96
CA GLY A 271 -0.45 16.84 -10.16
C GLY A 271 0.86 16.87 -10.96
N ARG A 272 1.98 17.33 -10.37
CA ARG A 272 3.30 17.31 -11.01
C ARG A 272 3.95 15.92 -10.97
N GLY A 273 3.36 14.99 -10.21
CA GLY A 273 3.81 13.60 -10.11
C GLY A 273 3.76 12.88 -11.46
N ARG A 274 4.77 12.05 -11.72
CA ARG A 274 4.87 11.21 -12.91
C ARG A 274 5.12 9.77 -12.47
N VAL A 275 4.23 8.88 -12.85
CA VAL A 275 4.30 7.47 -12.48
C VAL A 275 5.31 6.73 -13.36
N ARG A 276 6.12 5.86 -12.75
CA ARG A 276 7.12 5.02 -13.37
C ARG A 276 7.04 3.59 -12.83
N GLY A 277 7.63 2.65 -13.57
CA GLY A 277 7.76 1.27 -13.13
C GLY A 277 6.88 0.30 -13.89
N GLN A 278 6.71 -0.87 -13.31
CA GLN A 278 6.11 -2.04 -13.93
C GLN A 278 4.63 -2.18 -13.54
N SER A 279 3.88 -2.90 -14.35
CA SER A 279 2.55 -3.41 -14.00
C SER A 279 2.66 -4.85 -13.51
N GLY A 280 1.65 -5.34 -12.84
CA GLY A 280 1.52 -6.73 -12.47
C GLY A 280 1.44 -7.65 -13.69
N SER A 281 1.92 -8.86 -13.50
CA SER A 281 1.84 -9.96 -14.45
C SER A 281 1.58 -11.27 -13.72
N TYR A 282 1.11 -12.29 -14.44
CA TYR A 282 0.92 -13.62 -13.88
C TYR A 282 2.16 -14.12 -13.12
N TRP A 283 3.35 -13.99 -13.73
CA TRP A 283 4.60 -14.48 -13.13
C TRP A 283 5.02 -13.69 -11.89
N LYS A 284 4.77 -12.37 -11.88
CA LYS A 284 5.05 -11.54 -10.70
C LYS A 284 4.14 -11.95 -9.54
N LEU A 285 2.84 -12.06 -9.79
CA LEU A 285 1.87 -12.48 -8.77
C LEU A 285 2.18 -13.88 -8.23
N MET A 286 2.52 -14.83 -9.12
CA MET A 286 2.88 -16.19 -8.73
C MET A 286 4.12 -16.21 -7.85
N ARG A 287 5.18 -15.46 -8.22
CA ARG A 287 6.40 -15.32 -7.41
C ARG A 287 6.07 -14.77 -6.02
N ASP A 288 5.28 -13.70 -5.95
CA ASP A 288 4.98 -13.04 -4.69
C ASP A 288 4.14 -13.92 -3.76
N VAL A 289 3.13 -14.61 -4.28
CA VAL A 289 2.36 -15.60 -3.50
C VAL A 289 3.23 -16.77 -3.03
N PHE A 290 4.16 -17.23 -3.88
CA PHE A 290 5.12 -18.28 -3.49
C PHE A 290 6.04 -17.81 -2.36
N LEU A 291 6.60 -16.59 -2.45
CA LEU A 291 7.44 -16.01 -1.40
C LEU A 291 6.67 -15.83 -0.09
N ILE A 292 5.45 -15.29 -0.12
CA ILE A 292 4.57 -15.17 1.05
C ILE A 292 4.31 -16.55 1.67
N SER A 293 4.11 -17.58 0.84
CA SER A 293 3.90 -18.96 1.34
C SER A 293 5.14 -19.51 2.05
N LEU A 294 6.34 -19.23 1.55
CA LEU A 294 7.59 -19.62 2.20
C LEU A 294 7.76 -18.90 3.55
N GLU A 295 7.51 -17.60 3.59
CA GLU A 295 7.58 -16.80 4.82
C GLU A 295 6.54 -17.28 5.85
N MET A 296 5.33 -17.63 5.43
CA MET A 296 4.31 -18.25 6.28
C MET A 296 4.81 -19.55 6.90
N MET A 297 5.48 -20.40 6.13
CA MET A 297 6.04 -21.66 6.62
C MET A 297 7.20 -21.43 7.60
N HIS A 298 7.96 -20.36 7.40
CA HIS A 298 9.02 -19.97 8.32
C HIS A 298 8.44 -19.41 9.64
N ASP A 299 7.45 -18.52 9.56
CA ASP A 299 6.78 -17.92 10.74
C ASP A 299 6.06 -18.98 11.58
N LYS A 300 5.38 -19.92 10.94
CA LYS A 300 4.59 -20.97 11.61
C LYS A 300 4.94 -22.34 11.06
N ARG A 301 5.91 -23.01 11.66
CA ARG A 301 6.45 -24.28 11.17
C ARG A 301 5.40 -25.37 10.89
N TRP A 302 4.30 -25.42 11.64
CA TRP A 302 3.23 -26.38 11.38
C TRP A 302 2.59 -26.19 10.00
N THR A 303 2.64 -24.99 9.41
CA THR A 303 2.12 -24.72 8.06
C THR A 303 2.94 -25.40 6.96
N MET A 304 4.10 -25.97 7.27
CA MET A 304 4.86 -26.84 6.36
C MET A 304 4.02 -28.07 5.93
N LEU A 305 3.07 -28.51 6.76
CA LEU A 305 2.10 -29.54 6.41
C LEU A 305 1.22 -29.13 5.21
N LEU A 306 1.11 -27.84 4.94
CA LEU A 306 0.38 -27.29 3.78
C LEU A 306 1.24 -27.21 2.52
N ALA A 307 2.54 -27.52 2.59
CA ALA A 307 3.46 -27.45 1.43
C ALA A 307 2.95 -28.22 0.19
N PRO A 308 2.33 -29.41 0.31
CA PRO A 308 1.76 -30.09 -0.87
C PRO A 308 0.70 -29.26 -1.61
N LEU A 309 0.01 -28.32 -0.92
CA LEU A 309 -0.98 -27.44 -1.54
C LEU A 309 -0.33 -26.36 -2.43
N ALA A 310 0.99 -26.19 -2.38
CA ALA A 310 1.69 -25.23 -3.25
C ALA A 310 1.50 -25.56 -4.75
N VAL A 311 1.20 -26.82 -5.10
CA VAL A 311 0.82 -27.22 -6.46
C VAL A 311 -0.44 -26.49 -6.96
N MET A 312 -1.29 -26.01 -6.05
CA MET A 312 -2.51 -25.26 -6.36
C MET A 312 -2.25 -23.77 -6.61
N ILE A 313 -1.06 -23.26 -6.28
CA ILE A 313 -0.74 -21.83 -6.48
C ILE A 313 -0.90 -21.42 -7.95
N PRO A 314 -0.31 -22.10 -8.95
CA PRO A 314 -0.45 -21.71 -10.34
C PRO A 314 -1.90 -21.65 -10.83
N PRO A 315 -2.77 -22.66 -10.65
CA PRO A 315 -4.16 -22.58 -11.10
C PRO A 315 -4.99 -21.53 -10.37
N VAL A 316 -4.75 -21.33 -9.05
CA VAL A 316 -5.44 -20.27 -8.28
C VAL A 316 -5.05 -18.89 -8.79
N ILE A 317 -3.77 -18.64 -9.01
CA ILE A 317 -3.29 -17.37 -9.57
C ILE A 317 -3.80 -17.16 -10.99
N LEU A 318 -3.86 -18.20 -11.81
CA LEU A 318 -4.43 -18.10 -13.16
C LEU A 318 -5.92 -17.71 -13.11
N THR A 319 -6.68 -18.32 -12.22
CA THR A 319 -8.10 -18.00 -12.02
C THR A 319 -8.29 -16.56 -11.60
N ASN A 320 -7.51 -16.08 -10.61
CA ASN A 320 -7.55 -14.70 -10.17
C ASN A 320 -7.11 -13.73 -11.28
N TYR A 321 -6.07 -14.08 -12.02
CA TYR A 321 -5.61 -13.30 -13.17
C TYR A 321 -6.71 -13.13 -14.23
N CYS A 322 -7.39 -14.22 -14.60
CA CYS A 322 -8.53 -14.18 -15.54
C CYS A 322 -9.68 -13.33 -14.98
N LYS A 323 -10.00 -13.49 -13.69
CA LYS A 323 -11.03 -12.68 -13.01
C LYS A 323 -10.71 -11.20 -13.11
N GLU A 324 -9.46 -10.77 -12.81
CA GLU A 324 -9.01 -9.40 -12.93
C GLU A 324 -9.12 -8.86 -14.36
N VAL A 325 -8.75 -9.65 -15.36
CA VAL A 325 -8.89 -9.27 -16.78
C VAL A 325 -10.35 -9.00 -17.14
N PHE A 326 -11.27 -9.92 -16.76
CA PHE A 326 -12.69 -9.76 -17.06
C PHE A 326 -13.31 -8.60 -16.31
N PHE A 327 -13.03 -8.48 -15.02
CA PHE A 327 -13.51 -7.39 -14.17
C PHE A 327 -13.07 -6.02 -14.71
N GLY A 328 -11.78 -5.84 -14.94
CA GLY A 328 -11.26 -4.59 -15.44
C GLY A 328 -11.81 -4.22 -16.81
N ARG A 329 -11.93 -5.19 -17.74
CA ARG A 329 -12.52 -4.95 -19.07
C ARG A 329 -14.00 -4.58 -19.00
N TYR A 330 -14.77 -5.26 -18.17
CA TYR A 330 -16.19 -4.98 -17.98
C TYR A 330 -16.39 -3.55 -17.47
N TRP A 331 -15.71 -3.18 -16.38
CA TRP A 331 -15.89 -1.87 -15.76
C TRP A 331 -15.33 -0.73 -16.61
N MET A 332 -14.20 -0.92 -17.30
CA MET A 332 -13.71 0.10 -18.23
C MET A 332 -14.71 0.38 -19.36
N ARG A 333 -15.36 -0.66 -19.89
CA ARG A 333 -16.41 -0.50 -20.92
C ARG A 333 -17.64 0.21 -20.36
N SER A 334 -18.12 -0.19 -19.18
CA SER A 334 -19.29 0.38 -18.51
C SER A 334 -19.08 1.86 -18.20
N VAL A 335 -17.95 2.21 -17.61
CA VAL A 335 -17.57 3.61 -17.32
C VAL A 335 -17.43 4.43 -18.61
N THR A 336 -16.80 3.85 -19.65
CA THR A 336 -16.70 4.56 -20.94
C THR A 336 -18.06 4.81 -21.58
N ARG A 337 -19.00 3.88 -21.47
CA ARG A 337 -20.37 4.10 -21.98
C ARG A 337 -21.14 5.14 -21.17
N ALA A 338 -21.04 5.10 -19.84
CA ALA A 338 -21.78 5.98 -18.96
C ALA A 338 -21.27 7.42 -19.00
N TYR A 339 -19.95 7.62 -19.06
CA TYR A 339 -19.31 8.93 -18.89
C TYR A 339 -18.53 9.38 -20.15
N GLY A 340 -18.36 8.53 -21.18
CA GLY A 340 -17.56 8.80 -22.39
C GLY A 340 -18.23 9.64 -23.47
N GLY A 341 -19.51 9.89 -23.35
CA GLY A 341 -20.28 10.75 -24.24
C GLY A 341 -20.47 12.13 -23.64
N ALA A 342 -19.84 13.13 -24.22
CA ALA A 342 -20.10 14.55 -23.99
C ALA A 342 -19.91 15.09 -22.55
N GLY A 343 -18.73 15.55 -22.21
CA GLY A 343 -18.48 16.74 -21.36
C GLY A 343 -19.09 16.81 -19.94
N GLN A 344 -19.86 15.83 -19.53
CA GLN A 344 -20.52 15.83 -18.22
C GLN A 344 -19.70 14.99 -17.21
N VAL A 345 -18.75 15.65 -16.57
CA VAL A 345 -18.19 15.15 -15.32
C VAL A 345 -19.29 15.28 -14.27
N PRO A 346 -19.73 14.20 -13.58
CA PRO A 346 -20.67 14.31 -12.50
C PRO A 346 -20.19 15.33 -11.47
N VAL A 347 -20.97 16.36 -11.21
CA VAL A 347 -20.72 17.30 -10.12
C VAL A 347 -21.45 16.74 -8.90
N TRP A 348 -20.71 16.33 -7.89
CA TRP A 348 -21.28 15.94 -6.62
C TRP A 348 -22.08 17.10 -6.03
N ARG A 349 -23.40 16.98 -5.98
CA ARG A 349 -24.27 17.84 -5.21
C ARG A 349 -24.38 17.19 -3.84
N GLY A 350 -23.58 17.69 -2.88
CA GLY A 350 -23.73 17.30 -1.49
C GLY A 350 -25.18 17.27 -1.11
N GLY A 351 -25.65 16.20 -0.48
CA GLY A 351 -27.00 16.09 0.00
C GLY A 351 -27.30 17.28 0.94
N ALA A 352 -28.06 18.23 0.45
CA ALA A 352 -28.70 19.18 1.33
C ALA A 352 -29.59 18.34 2.28
N ALA A 353 -29.26 18.35 3.55
CA ALA A 353 -30.15 17.84 4.57
C ALA A 353 -31.50 18.56 4.35
N SER A 354 -32.46 17.82 3.82
CA SER A 354 -33.86 18.27 3.77
C SER A 354 -34.40 18.30 5.20
N GLY A 355 -34.12 19.40 5.90
CA GLY A 355 -34.84 19.76 7.09
C GLY A 355 -36.19 20.33 6.69
N GLU A 356 -37.16 19.48 6.44
CA GLU A 356 -38.57 19.83 6.53
C GLU A 356 -39.15 19.05 7.71
N SER A 357 -39.32 19.79 8.81
CA SER A 357 -40.19 19.40 9.92
C SER A 357 -41.65 19.65 9.48
N PRO A 358 -42.54 18.68 9.58
CA PRO A 358 -43.97 18.97 9.40
C PRO A 358 -44.53 19.65 10.64
N ALA A 359 -45.21 20.72 10.38
CA ALA A 359 -46.08 21.43 11.34
C ALA A 359 -47.27 20.58 11.77
#